data_24fa542f57f1477db321433c7318b54e
#
_entry.id   24fa542f57f1477db321433c7318b54e
#
_cell.length_a   1.000
_cell.length_b   1.000
_cell.length_c   1.000
_cell.angle_alpha   90.00
_cell.angle_beta   90.00
_cell.angle_gamma   90.00
#
_symmetry.space_group_name_H-M   'P 1'
#
loop_
_entity.id
_entity.type
_entity.pdbx_description
1 polymer ?
#
loop_
_entity_poly.entity_id
_entity_poly.type
_entity_poly.pdbx_seq_one_letter_code
_entity_poly.pdbx_strand_id
1 'polypeptide(L)'
;MATKKGIVKKTPITDYANVRKTGLAAITLREDDELIEVKKTDNEQDIFLVTKYGQCIRFNERDVRSTGRTSMGVIGMNLTDGDKVVGMQMESQGESLMIVSEKGLGKCTLASEFTAQNRGGKGVKCYKITEKTGNIVGVKAVNQDDEMMLITTEGIIIRIKVSDTTLLGRITSGVKLINLDENVTVASIAKVREDKSLIDNADTSELLSEEEEKESAAIAAENAKKASVENTETDDELMKELLERAEADGSEDEEE
;
A
#
# COMPACT_ATOMS: atom_id res chain seq x y z
N MET A 1 3.87 -12.01 8.98
CA MET A 1 3.16 -12.51 7.79
C MET A 1 1.98 -13.34 8.22
N ALA A 2 0.84 -13.17 7.58
CA ALA A 2 -0.34 -14.01 7.79
C ALA A 2 -0.94 -14.46 6.45
N THR A 3 -1.48 -15.69 6.41
CA THR A 3 -2.09 -16.26 5.21
C THR A 3 -3.60 -16.40 5.37
N LYS A 4 -4.27 -16.54 4.26
CA LYS A 4 -5.73 -16.72 4.14
C LYS A 4 -6.23 -17.96 4.89
N LYS A 5 -5.42 -19.02 4.95
CA LYS A 5 -5.75 -20.27 5.69
C LYS A 5 -5.34 -20.23 7.17
N GLY A 6 -5.01 -19.05 7.72
CA GLY A 6 -4.75 -18.85 9.15
C GLY A 6 -3.35 -19.28 9.61
N ILE A 7 -2.41 -19.39 8.69
CA ILE A 7 -1.00 -19.62 9.01
C ILE A 7 -0.34 -18.27 9.31
N VAL A 8 0.52 -18.25 10.31
CA VAL A 8 1.34 -17.08 10.65
C VAL A 8 2.82 -17.44 10.67
N LYS A 9 3.65 -16.48 10.34
CA LYS A 9 5.09 -16.63 10.27
C LYS A 9 5.79 -15.36 10.75
N LYS A 10 6.88 -15.54 11.50
CA LYS A 10 7.77 -14.47 11.91
C LYS A 10 9.19 -14.77 11.41
N THR A 11 9.83 -13.79 10.79
CA THR A 11 11.19 -13.91 10.24
C THR A 11 11.97 -12.63 10.59
N PRO A 12 13.22 -12.72 11.06
CA PRO A 12 14.04 -11.54 11.31
C PRO A 12 14.18 -10.70 10.05
N ILE A 13 14.07 -9.37 10.18
CA ILE A 13 14.19 -8.47 9.02
C ILE A 13 15.59 -8.53 8.41
N THR A 14 16.61 -8.87 9.21
CA THR A 14 18.00 -9.06 8.78
C THR A 14 18.16 -10.16 7.73
N ASP A 15 17.25 -11.16 7.72
CA ASP A 15 17.26 -12.22 6.70
C ASP A 15 16.97 -11.68 5.29
N TYR A 16 16.45 -10.45 5.19
CA TYR A 16 16.13 -9.78 3.93
C TYR A 16 17.13 -8.68 3.55
N ALA A 17 18.26 -8.54 4.28
CA ALA A 17 19.23 -7.47 4.04
C ALA A 17 19.85 -7.50 2.63
N ASN A 18 20.04 -8.71 2.06
CA ASN A 18 20.69 -8.90 0.75
C ASN A 18 19.66 -9.27 -0.31
N VAL A 19 18.83 -8.32 -0.74
CA VAL A 19 17.84 -8.52 -1.80
C VAL A 19 18.52 -8.46 -3.16
N ARG A 20 18.32 -9.50 -3.99
CA ARG A 20 18.76 -9.53 -5.40
C ARG A 20 17.71 -8.86 -6.29
N LYS A 21 18.07 -8.46 -7.51
CA LYS A 21 17.12 -7.92 -8.50
C LYS A 21 15.92 -8.86 -8.77
N THR A 22 16.14 -10.18 -8.66
CA THR A 22 15.10 -11.21 -8.83
C THR A 22 14.18 -11.38 -7.61
N GLY A 23 14.42 -10.61 -6.53
CA GLY A 23 13.72 -10.75 -5.26
C GLY A 23 14.23 -11.93 -4.42
N LEU A 24 13.56 -12.13 -3.28
CA LEU A 24 13.81 -13.24 -2.35
C LEU A 24 12.49 -13.90 -1.97
N ALA A 25 12.48 -15.24 -1.95
CA ALA A 25 11.34 -15.98 -1.39
C ALA A 25 11.21 -15.65 0.11
N ALA A 26 10.03 -15.20 0.52
CA ALA A 26 9.74 -14.76 1.89
C ALA A 26 8.96 -15.80 2.70
N ILE A 27 8.23 -16.68 2.05
CA ILE A 27 7.41 -17.74 2.65
C ILE A 27 7.18 -18.85 1.62
N THR A 28 7.06 -20.08 2.07
CA THR A 28 6.49 -21.17 1.27
C THR A 28 5.01 -21.31 1.61
N LEU A 29 4.15 -20.99 0.66
CA LEU A 29 2.71 -21.16 0.82
C LEU A 29 2.31 -22.63 0.68
N ARG A 30 1.24 -23.03 1.39
CA ARG A 30 0.57 -24.30 1.15
C ARG A 30 -0.23 -24.23 -0.15
N GLU A 31 -0.63 -25.37 -0.67
CA GLU A 31 -1.54 -25.44 -1.80
C GLU A 31 -2.84 -24.67 -1.50
N ASP A 32 -3.30 -23.87 -2.46
CA ASP A 32 -4.49 -23.02 -2.36
C ASP A 32 -4.48 -22.02 -1.19
N ASP A 33 -3.31 -21.62 -0.68
CA ASP A 33 -3.19 -20.57 0.33
C ASP A 33 -2.60 -19.29 -0.27
N GLU A 34 -2.94 -18.15 0.31
CA GLU A 34 -2.53 -16.83 -0.16
C GLU A 34 -1.98 -16.02 1.01
N LEU A 35 -0.90 -15.26 0.77
CA LEU A 35 -0.39 -14.28 1.72
C LEU A 35 -1.33 -13.06 1.71
N ILE A 36 -1.94 -12.75 2.86
CA ILE A 36 -2.91 -11.64 2.95
C ILE A 36 -2.32 -10.37 3.55
N GLU A 37 -1.37 -10.49 4.46
CA GLU A 37 -0.81 -9.31 5.12
C GLU A 37 0.62 -9.55 5.64
N VAL A 38 1.43 -8.48 5.59
CA VAL A 38 2.80 -8.44 6.12
C VAL A 38 2.92 -7.19 7.00
N LYS A 39 3.41 -7.36 8.22
CA LYS A 39 3.65 -6.27 9.16
C LYS A 39 5.07 -6.35 9.72
N LYS A 40 5.67 -5.19 9.97
CA LYS A 40 6.87 -5.10 10.80
C LYS A 40 6.45 -5.11 12.27
N THR A 41 7.19 -5.80 13.12
CA THR A 41 6.89 -5.94 14.55
C THR A 41 8.19 -5.85 15.37
N ASP A 42 8.06 -5.59 16.66
CA ASP A 42 9.15 -5.38 17.61
C ASP A 42 9.30 -6.53 18.64
N ASN A 43 8.52 -7.59 18.49
CA ASN A 43 8.44 -8.75 19.38
C ASN A 43 7.69 -8.50 20.69
N GLU A 44 6.90 -7.44 20.79
CA GLU A 44 6.13 -7.08 21.99
C GLU A 44 4.63 -6.94 21.74
N GLN A 45 4.20 -7.08 20.49
CA GLN A 45 2.84 -6.80 20.04
C GLN A 45 1.90 -7.99 20.23
N ASP A 46 0.65 -7.68 20.52
CA ASP A 46 -0.45 -8.62 20.31
C ASP A 46 -0.96 -8.53 18.87
N ILE A 47 -1.28 -9.70 18.33
CA ILE A 47 -1.75 -9.89 16.96
C ILE A 47 -3.22 -10.25 16.99
N PHE A 48 -4.02 -9.59 16.15
CA PHE A 48 -5.41 -9.94 15.86
C PHE A 48 -5.51 -10.57 14.49
N LEU A 49 -6.11 -11.75 14.39
CA LEU A 49 -6.54 -12.36 13.13
C LEU A 49 -8.06 -12.38 13.11
N VAL A 50 -8.65 -11.79 12.07
CA VAL A 50 -10.11 -11.74 11.90
C VAL A 50 -10.50 -12.55 10.68
N THR A 51 -11.60 -13.32 10.80
CA THR A 51 -12.07 -14.20 9.73
C THR A 51 -13.32 -13.67 9.04
N LYS A 52 -13.56 -14.19 7.84
CA LYS A 52 -14.73 -13.93 7.01
C LYS A 52 -16.05 -14.19 7.76
N TYR A 53 -16.10 -15.25 8.58
CA TYR A 53 -17.29 -15.63 9.32
C TYR A 53 -17.40 -15.02 10.72
N GLY A 54 -16.62 -13.96 11.01
CA GLY A 54 -16.80 -13.16 12.20
C GLY A 54 -16.15 -13.72 13.47
N GLN A 55 -15.08 -14.47 13.32
CA GLN A 55 -14.22 -14.87 14.44
C GLN A 55 -12.98 -13.97 14.50
N CYS A 56 -12.47 -13.75 15.72
CA CYS A 56 -11.24 -13.03 15.97
C CYS A 56 -10.43 -13.76 17.03
N ILE A 57 -9.14 -13.95 16.80
CA ILE A 57 -8.20 -14.41 17.83
C ILE A 57 -7.18 -13.31 18.10
N ARG A 58 -6.90 -13.08 19.38
CA ARG A 58 -5.81 -12.21 19.86
C ARG A 58 -4.77 -13.08 20.54
N PHE A 59 -3.52 -12.99 20.17
CA PHE A 59 -2.40 -13.70 20.80
C PHE A 59 -1.13 -12.87 20.71
N ASN A 60 -0.18 -13.11 21.63
CA ASN A 60 1.08 -12.41 21.61
C ASN A 60 2.01 -12.95 20.51
N GLU A 61 2.72 -12.09 19.83
CA GLU A 61 3.64 -12.49 18.76
C GLU A 61 4.83 -13.35 19.23
N ARG A 62 5.14 -13.33 20.54
CA ARG A 62 6.14 -14.23 21.14
C ARG A 62 5.76 -15.70 21.05
N ASP A 63 4.46 -15.99 20.92
CA ASP A 63 3.96 -17.37 20.70
C ASP A 63 4.32 -17.88 19.30
N VAL A 64 4.71 -16.98 18.37
CA VAL A 64 5.18 -17.33 17.04
C VAL A 64 6.70 -17.37 17.05
N ARG A 65 7.29 -18.58 17.01
CA ARG A 65 8.74 -18.71 16.91
C ARG A 65 9.25 -18.09 15.62
N SER A 66 10.41 -17.45 15.71
CA SER A 66 11.14 -16.95 14.52
C SER A 66 11.64 -18.10 13.67
N THR A 67 11.48 -17.99 12.34
CA THR A 67 11.86 -19.01 11.36
C THR A 67 12.45 -18.38 10.11
N GLY A 68 13.30 -19.12 9.40
CA GLY A 68 13.92 -18.65 8.18
C GLY A 68 12.92 -18.35 7.05
N ARG A 69 13.36 -17.61 6.03
CA ARG A 69 12.51 -17.10 4.93
C ARG A 69 11.63 -18.14 4.23
N THR A 70 12.16 -19.30 3.93
CA THR A 70 11.47 -20.35 3.15
C THR A 70 10.55 -21.25 3.97
N SER A 71 10.37 -21.00 5.27
CA SER A 71 9.46 -21.79 6.09
C SER A 71 7.98 -21.50 5.77
N MET A 72 7.10 -22.48 5.99
CA MET A 72 5.66 -22.31 5.79
C MET A 72 4.98 -21.53 6.92
N GLY A 73 5.59 -21.49 8.11
CA GLY A 73 4.98 -20.89 9.30
C GLY A 73 4.23 -21.92 10.17
N VAL A 74 3.43 -21.42 11.08
CA VAL A 74 2.69 -22.20 12.09
C VAL A 74 1.22 -21.77 12.09
N ILE A 75 0.34 -22.61 12.63
CA ILE A 75 -1.08 -22.29 12.76
C ILE A 75 -1.24 -21.10 13.72
N GLY A 76 -1.74 -20.00 13.21
CA GLY A 76 -2.14 -18.82 14.00
C GLY A 76 -3.58 -18.96 14.51
N MET A 77 -4.47 -19.43 13.65
CA MET A 77 -5.89 -19.63 13.97
C MET A 77 -6.42 -20.90 13.31
N ASN A 78 -7.20 -21.69 14.03
CA ASN A 78 -7.94 -22.84 13.49
C ASN A 78 -9.26 -22.33 12.89
N LEU A 79 -9.38 -22.45 11.58
CA LEU A 79 -10.55 -22.03 10.84
C LEU A 79 -11.62 -23.16 10.80
N THR A 80 -12.89 -22.77 10.77
CA THR A 80 -13.98 -23.67 10.42
C THR A 80 -14.00 -23.86 8.91
N ASP A 81 -14.69 -24.92 8.46
CA ASP A 81 -14.78 -25.22 7.04
C ASP A 81 -15.36 -24.04 6.24
N GLY A 82 -14.76 -23.72 5.12
CA GLY A 82 -15.12 -22.58 4.27
C GLY A 82 -14.77 -21.19 4.80
N ASP A 83 -14.25 -21.05 6.04
CA ASP A 83 -13.83 -19.79 6.61
C ASP A 83 -12.40 -19.42 6.15
N LYS A 84 -12.08 -18.14 6.20
CA LYS A 84 -10.76 -17.62 5.85
C LYS A 84 -10.42 -16.37 6.64
N VAL A 85 -9.14 -16.16 6.91
CA VAL A 85 -8.66 -14.90 7.49
C VAL A 85 -8.79 -13.78 6.44
N VAL A 86 -9.37 -12.66 6.84
CA VAL A 86 -9.56 -11.47 6.00
C VAL A 86 -8.64 -10.31 6.39
N GLY A 87 -7.99 -10.39 7.54
CA GLY A 87 -7.01 -9.37 7.95
C GLY A 87 -6.25 -9.75 9.21
N MET A 88 -5.04 -9.21 9.32
CA MET A 88 -4.17 -9.26 10.48
C MET A 88 -3.91 -7.84 10.97
N GLN A 89 -4.15 -7.55 12.25
CA GLN A 89 -3.86 -6.25 12.85
C GLN A 89 -2.94 -6.42 14.05
N MET A 90 -2.21 -5.35 14.38
CA MET A 90 -1.34 -5.27 15.56
C MET A 90 -2.00 -4.33 16.57
N GLU A 91 -1.84 -4.61 17.86
CA GLU A 91 -2.39 -3.78 18.94
C GLU A 91 -1.90 -2.32 18.87
N SER A 92 -0.62 -2.11 18.54
CA SER A 92 -0.02 -0.77 18.40
C SER A 92 -0.61 0.10 17.29
N GLN A 93 -1.41 -0.46 16.39
CA GLN A 93 -1.94 0.25 15.23
C GLN A 93 -3.24 1.02 15.50
N GLY A 94 -3.87 0.82 16.67
CA GLY A 94 -5.09 1.52 17.05
C GLY A 94 -5.78 0.90 18.25
N GLU A 95 -6.55 1.72 18.96
CA GLU A 95 -7.29 1.33 20.17
C GLU A 95 -8.51 0.45 19.89
N SER A 96 -9.01 0.49 18.66
CA SER A 96 -10.22 -0.22 18.23
C SER A 96 -10.00 -1.01 16.94
N LEU A 97 -10.76 -2.08 16.77
CA LEU A 97 -10.88 -2.80 15.52
C LEU A 97 -12.14 -2.31 14.78
N MET A 98 -11.94 -1.66 13.63
CA MET A 98 -13.02 -1.37 12.70
C MET A 98 -13.23 -2.58 11.80
N ILE A 99 -14.43 -3.17 11.86
CA ILE A 99 -14.80 -4.38 11.11
C ILE A 99 -15.93 -4.01 10.16
N VAL A 100 -15.75 -4.32 8.87
CA VAL A 100 -16.72 -3.99 7.81
C VAL A 100 -17.15 -5.25 7.08
N SER A 101 -18.43 -5.34 6.79
CA SER A 101 -19.07 -6.45 6.08
C SER A 101 -19.36 -6.13 4.62
N GLU A 102 -19.58 -7.14 3.81
CA GLU A 102 -19.79 -7.04 2.34
C GLU A 102 -21.02 -6.20 1.98
N LYS A 103 -22.06 -6.16 2.84
CA LYS A 103 -23.27 -5.35 2.61
C LYS A 103 -23.20 -3.94 3.23
N GLY A 104 -22.00 -3.45 3.49
CA GLY A 104 -21.77 -2.06 3.89
C GLY A 104 -22.12 -1.73 5.34
N LEU A 105 -22.28 -2.74 6.20
CA LEU A 105 -22.41 -2.53 7.63
C LEU A 105 -21.03 -2.66 8.29
N GLY A 106 -20.80 -1.87 9.35
CA GLY A 106 -19.55 -1.94 10.10
C GLY A 106 -19.70 -1.34 11.49
N LYS A 107 -18.64 -1.51 12.26
CA LYS A 107 -18.55 -1.00 13.64
C LYS A 107 -17.09 -0.91 14.07
N CYS A 108 -16.86 -0.12 15.11
CA CYS A 108 -15.65 -0.16 15.90
C CYS A 108 -15.89 -0.98 17.18
N THR A 109 -14.91 -1.75 17.61
CA THR A 109 -14.92 -2.49 18.87
C THR A 109 -13.56 -2.31 19.53
N LEU A 110 -13.55 -1.96 20.82
CA LEU A 110 -12.29 -1.78 21.56
C LEU A 110 -11.42 -3.04 21.50
N ALA A 111 -10.14 -2.86 21.23
CA ALA A 111 -9.16 -3.96 21.22
C ALA A 111 -9.11 -4.69 22.59
N SER A 112 -9.36 -3.98 23.69
CA SER A 112 -9.42 -4.52 25.06
C SER A 112 -10.57 -5.52 25.29
N GLU A 113 -11.62 -5.51 24.46
CA GLU A 113 -12.69 -6.51 24.55
C GLU A 113 -12.25 -7.91 24.07
N PHE A 114 -11.12 -8.00 23.37
CA PHE A 114 -10.58 -9.27 22.89
C PHE A 114 -9.53 -9.78 23.87
N THR A 115 -9.89 -10.77 24.66
CA THR A 115 -8.95 -11.42 25.58
C THR A 115 -7.85 -12.14 24.81
N ALA A 116 -6.59 -11.94 25.21
CA ALA A 116 -5.46 -12.67 24.67
C ALA A 116 -5.59 -14.18 24.94
N GLN A 117 -5.30 -15.00 23.95
CA GLN A 117 -5.36 -16.48 23.99
C GLN A 117 -4.08 -17.05 23.42
N ASN A 118 -3.88 -18.35 23.58
CA ASN A 118 -2.86 -19.06 22.84
C ASN A 118 -3.21 -19.10 21.33
N ARG A 119 -2.20 -18.93 20.45
CA ARG A 119 -2.40 -19.09 19.01
C ARG A 119 -2.93 -20.48 18.66
N GLY A 120 -3.55 -20.62 17.50
CA GLY A 120 -4.08 -21.89 17.02
C GLY A 120 -5.44 -22.25 17.58
N GLY A 121 -6.07 -21.39 18.40
CA GLY A 121 -7.45 -21.51 18.82
C GLY A 121 -8.43 -21.13 17.69
N LYS A 122 -9.74 -21.31 17.94
CA LYS A 122 -10.84 -20.88 17.06
C LYS A 122 -11.16 -19.39 17.20
N GLY A 123 -10.61 -18.72 18.25
CA GLY A 123 -10.93 -17.36 18.59
C GLY A 123 -12.32 -17.19 19.22
N VAL A 124 -12.78 -15.95 19.26
CA VAL A 124 -14.09 -15.54 19.78
C VAL A 124 -14.87 -14.79 18.71
N LYS A 125 -16.19 -14.77 18.83
CA LYS A 125 -17.03 -13.99 17.91
C LYS A 125 -16.69 -12.50 18.06
N CYS A 126 -16.38 -11.86 16.92
CA CYS A 126 -16.13 -10.43 16.81
C CYS A 126 -17.24 -9.69 16.05
N TYR A 127 -18.10 -10.44 15.34
CA TYR A 127 -19.17 -9.88 14.54
C TYR A 127 -20.36 -10.84 14.45
N LYS A 128 -21.59 -10.32 14.44
CA LYS A 128 -22.79 -11.11 14.23
C LYS A 128 -23.13 -11.11 12.75
N ILE A 129 -22.76 -12.18 12.06
CA ILE A 129 -23.10 -12.41 10.65
C ILE A 129 -24.60 -12.72 10.53
N THR A 130 -25.26 -12.07 9.58
CA THR A 130 -26.67 -12.28 9.21
C THR A 130 -26.82 -12.12 7.70
N GLU A 131 -27.94 -12.51 7.12
CA GLU A 131 -28.23 -12.25 5.71
C GLU A 131 -28.15 -10.75 5.35
N LYS A 132 -28.50 -9.89 6.30
CA LYS A 132 -28.48 -8.43 6.12
C LYS A 132 -27.04 -7.86 6.09
N THR A 133 -26.11 -8.47 6.79
CA THR A 133 -24.72 -8.00 6.84
C THR A 133 -23.87 -8.62 5.73
N GLY A 134 -24.15 -9.87 5.38
CA GLY A 134 -23.21 -10.68 4.65
C GLY A 134 -21.95 -10.98 5.47
N ASN A 135 -20.89 -11.43 4.81
CA ASN A 135 -19.63 -11.79 5.44
C ASN A 135 -18.72 -10.58 5.71
N ILE A 136 -17.70 -10.74 6.53
CA ILE A 136 -16.68 -9.70 6.74
C ILE A 136 -15.76 -9.65 5.52
N VAL A 137 -15.49 -8.43 5.04
CA VAL A 137 -14.54 -8.15 3.95
C VAL A 137 -13.22 -7.60 4.46
N GLY A 138 -13.20 -6.93 5.62
CA GLY A 138 -11.98 -6.37 6.12
C GLY A 138 -12.05 -5.92 7.57
N VAL A 139 -10.85 -5.76 8.14
CA VAL A 139 -10.62 -5.23 9.49
C VAL A 139 -9.42 -4.30 9.45
N LYS A 140 -9.49 -3.19 10.20
CA LYS A 140 -8.35 -2.30 10.45
C LYS A 140 -8.34 -1.89 11.92
N ALA A 141 -7.13 -1.83 12.49
CA ALA A 141 -6.93 -1.21 13.79
C ALA A 141 -6.90 0.31 13.61
N VAL A 142 -7.71 1.02 14.38
CA VAL A 142 -7.99 2.44 14.18
C VAL A 142 -8.09 3.19 15.51
N ASN A 143 -7.80 4.48 15.45
CA ASN A 143 -8.07 5.48 16.48
C ASN A 143 -9.23 6.36 16.05
N GLN A 144 -9.77 7.19 16.96
CA GLN A 144 -10.93 8.05 16.68
C GLN A 144 -10.68 9.12 15.62
N ASP A 145 -9.45 9.57 15.49
CA ASP A 145 -8.99 10.60 14.53
C ASP A 145 -8.64 10.04 13.14
N ASP A 146 -8.64 8.72 13.00
CA ASP A 146 -8.37 8.08 11.72
C ASP A 146 -9.54 8.23 10.73
N GLU A 147 -9.21 8.07 9.46
CA GLU A 147 -10.18 7.98 8.37
C GLU A 147 -10.03 6.70 7.59
N MET A 148 -11.14 6.23 7.06
CA MET A 148 -11.21 4.98 6.33
C MET A 148 -11.79 5.19 4.94
N MET A 149 -11.24 4.51 3.95
CA MET A 149 -11.82 4.36 2.63
C MET A 149 -12.53 3.01 2.53
N LEU A 150 -13.76 3.03 2.03
CA LEU A 150 -14.52 1.84 1.65
C LEU A 150 -14.60 1.82 0.12
N ILE A 151 -14.23 0.70 -0.48
CA ILE A 151 -14.17 0.51 -1.92
C ILE A 151 -15.20 -0.57 -2.29
N THR A 152 -16.11 -0.25 -3.20
CA THR A 152 -17.12 -1.18 -3.69
C THR A 152 -16.64 -2.01 -4.88
N THR A 153 -17.39 -3.06 -5.21
CA THR A 153 -17.13 -3.91 -6.39
C THR A 153 -17.29 -3.16 -7.72
N GLU A 154 -17.99 -2.04 -7.74
CA GLU A 154 -18.13 -1.16 -8.92
C GLU A 154 -17.10 -0.04 -8.96
N GLY A 155 -16.15 0.00 -8.01
CA GLY A 155 -15.09 1.00 -7.97
C GLY A 155 -15.49 2.33 -7.32
N ILE A 156 -16.67 2.41 -6.69
CA ILE A 156 -17.05 3.58 -5.88
C ILE A 156 -16.19 3.58 -4.62
N ILE A 157 -15.58 4.71 -4.33
CA ILE A 157 -14.75 4.92 -3.14
C ILE A 157 -15.40 6.00 -2.29
N ILE A 158 -15.66 5.68 -1.03
CA ILE A 158 -16.09 6.67 -0.03
C ILE A 158 -15.04 6.77 1.08
N ARG A 159 -14.89 7.97 1.63
CA ARG A 159 -14.04 8.27 2.78
C ARG A 159 -14.94 8.62 3.97
N ILE A 160 -14.72 7.98 5.10
CA ILE A 160 -15.47 8.17 6.34
C ILE A 160 -14.52 8.39 7.50
N LYS A 161 -14.93 9.19 8.48
CA LYS A 161 -14.20 9.34 9.74
C LYS A 161 -14.52 8.17 10.67
N VAL A 162 -13.52 7.68 11.38
CA VAL A 162 -13.73 6.64 12.40
C VAL A 162 -14.60 7.15 13.52
N SER A 163 -14.48 8.44 13.91
CA SER A 163 -15.32 9.11 14.91
C SER A 163 -16.83 9.03 14.60
N ASP A 164 -17.22 8.95 13.33
CA ASP A 164 -18.61 8.84 12.91
C ASP A 164 -19.13 7.39 12.98
N THR A 165 -18.21 6.42 13.22
CA THR A 165 -18.57 5.01 13.31
C THR A 165 -18.85 4.63 14.78
N THR A 166 -20.00 4.03 15.01
CA THR A 166 -20.43 3.65 16.35
C THR A 166 -19.51 2.62 16.98
N LEU A 167 -19.08 2.87 18.22
CA LEU A 167 -18.38 1.92 19.07
C LEU A 167 -19.38 0.92 19.65
N LEU A 168 -19.22 -0.35 19.35
CA LEU A 168 -20.15 -1.42 19.71
C LEU A 168 -19.39 -2.64 20.23
N GLY A 169 -20.03 -3.40 21.12
CA GLY A 169 -19.51 -4.65 21.63
C GLY A 169 -19.30 -5.72 20.54
N ARG A 170 -18.51 -6.73 20.86
CA ARG A 170 -18.06 -7.78 19.92
C ARG A 170 -19.20 -8.46 19.15
N ILE A 171 -20.29 -8.83 19.85
CA ILE A 171 -21.37 -9.66 19.26
C ILE A 171 -22.50 -8.78 18.74
N THR A 172 -22.21 -7.86 17.83
CA THR A 172 -23.17 -7.00 17.15
C THR A 172 -22.95 -7.02 15.64
N SER A 173 -23.98 -6.63 14.88
CA SER A 173 -23.94 -6.60 13.41
C SER A 173 -23.44 -5.26 12.84
N GLY A 174 -23.11 -4.31 13.69
CA GLY A 174 -22.69 -2.96 13.27
C GLY A 174 -23.85 -2.09 12.80
N VAL A 175 -23.51 -0.93 12.27
CA VAL A 175 -24.39 0.07 11.68
C VAL A 175 -24.10 0.21 10.19
N LYS A 176 -25.01 0.81 9.44
CA LYS A 176 -24.79 1.06 8.01
C LYS A 176 -23.77 2.18 7.83
N LEU A 177 -22.69 1.90 7.12
CA LEU A 177 -21.62 2.85 6.79
C LEU A 177 -21.78 3.42 5.38
N ILE A 178 -22.33 2.63 4.45
CA ILE A 178 -22.56 3.00 3.06
C ILE A 178 -23.89 2.45 2.58
N ASN A 179 -24.59 3.20 1.74
CA ASN A 179 -25.73 2.69 0.99
C ASN A 179 -25.22 2.05 -0.30
N LEU A 180 -25.58 0.80 -0.49
CA LEU A 180 -25.20 0.01 -1.65
C LEU A 180 -26.44 -0.29 -2.48
N ASP A 181 -26.31 -0.25 -3.80
CA ASP A 181 -27.32 -0.70 -4.74
C ASP A 181 -27.44 -2.24 -4.75
N GLU A 182 -28.47 -2.77 -5.39
CA GLU A 182 -28.66 -4.20 -5.53
C GLU A 182 -27.44 -4.82 -6.25
N ASN A 183 -26.93 -5.94 -5.69
CA ASN A 183 -25.77 -6.68 -6.17
C ASN A 183 -24.41 -5.97 -6.01
N VAL A 184 -24.33 -4.76 -5.50
CA VAL A 184 -23.09 -4.08 -5.16
C VAL A 184 -22.66 -4.47 -3.74
N THR A 185 -21.39 -4.76 -3.56
CA THR A 185 -20.82 -5.09 -2.24
C THR A 185 -19.58 -4.26 -1.96
N VAL A 186 -19.19 -4.16 -0.69
CA VAL A 186 -17.87 -3.64 -0.33
C VAL A 186 -16.83 -4.70 -0.72
N ALA A 187 -15.87 -4.30 -1.54
CA ALA A 187 -14.79 -5.16 -2.00
C ALA A 187 -13.56 -5.12 -1.07
N SER A 188 -13.22 -3.93 -0.55
CA SER A 188 -12.09 -3.76 0.35
C SER A 188 -12.21 -2.50 1.20
N ILE A 189 -11.35 -2.40 2.23
CA ILE A 189 -11.22 -1.23 3.08
C ILE A 189 -9.76 -0.84 3.25
N ALA A 190 -9.48 0.45 3.33
CA ALA A 190 -8.15 0.97 3.56
C ALA A 190 -8.17 2.09 4.61
N LYS A 191 -7.19 2.10 5.51
CA LYS A 191 -6.97 3.23 6.42
C LYS A 191 -6.25 4.34 5.64
N VAL A 192 -6.77 5.56 5.69
CA VAL A 192 -6.11 6.73 5.12
C VAL A 192 -4.87 7.01 5.97
N ARG A 193 -3.73 7.09 5.35
CA ARG A 193 -2.51 7.57 6.02
C ARG A 193 -2.48 9.08 5.85
N GLU A 194 -2.52 9.80 6.95
CA GLU A 194 -2.07 11.19 6.92
C GLU A 194 -0.56 11.18 6.74
N ASP A 195 -0.13 11.53 5.55
CA ASP A 195 1.27 11.81 5.31
C ASP A 195 1.55 13.20 5.88
N LYS A 196 1.90 13.26 7.17
CA LYS A 196 2.29 14.53 7.82
C LYS A 196 3.46 15.21 7.10
N SER A 197 4.24 14.44 6.32
CA SER A 197 5.30 14.98 5.48
C SER A 197 4.78 15.80 4.30
N LEU A 198 3.53 15.60 3.85
CA LEU A 198 2.94 16.42 2.77
C LEU A 198 2.35 17.73 3.29
N ILE A 199 2.04 17.84 4.59
CA ILE A 199 1.54 19.09 5.20
C ILE A 199 2.72 20.00 5.53
N ASP A 200 3.85 19.45 5.98
CA ASP A 200 5.09 20.20 6.21
C ASP A 200 5.80 20.59 4.89
N ASN A 201 5.45 19.98 3.76
CA ASN A 201 6.03 20.23 2.44
C ASN A 201 5.16 21.15 1.55
N ALA A 202 4.12 21.77 2.07
CA ALA A 202 3.41 22.83 1.33
C ALA A 202 4.36 24.01 1.02
N ASP A 203 5.35 24.29 1.90
CA ASP A 203 6.43 25.27 1.65
C ASP A 203 7.55 24.71 0.74
N THR A 204 7.66 23.38 0.59
CA THR A 204 8.70 22.77 -0.26
C THR A 204 8.25 22.59 -1.72
N SER A 205 6.95 22.64 -2.00
CA SER A 205 6.46 22.61 -3.38
C SER A 205 6.83 23.86 -4.18
N GLU A 206 6.95 25.03 -3.52
CA GLU A 206 7.47 26.25 -4.14
C GLU A 206 8.99 26.14 -4.39
N LEU A 207 9.76 25.52 -3.50
CA LEU A 207 11.20 25.33 -3.67
C LEU A 207 11.53 24.30 -4.76
N LEU A 208 10.74 23.23 -4.88
CA LEU A 208 10.92 22.22 -5.95
C LEU A 208 10.52 22.79 -7.32
N SER A 209 9.48 23.62 -7.41
CA SER A 209 9.14 24.30 -8.66
C SER A 209 10.20 25.32 -9.10
N GLU A 210 10.85 26.02 -8.18
CA GLU A 210 11.97 26.94 -8.47
C GLU A 210 13.25 26.20 -8.88
N GLU A 211 13.52 25.00 -8.35
CA GLU A 211 14.65 24.18 -8.78
C GLU A 211 14.42 23.56 -10.15
N GLU A 212 13.21 23.06 -10.43
CA GLU A 212 12.83 22.53 -11.76
C GLU A 212 12.82 23.65 -12.82
N GLU A 213 12.38 24.88 -12.49
CA GLU A 213 12.47 26.02 -13.41
C GLU A 213 13.93 26.44 -13.68
N LYS A 214 14.79 26.41 -12.66
CA LYS A 214 16.23 26.71 -12.84
C LYS A 214 16.95 25.65 -13.63
N GLU A 215 16.63 24.38 -13.44
CA GLU A 215 17.20 23.26 -14.19
C GLU A 215 16.72 23.27 -15.65
N SER A 216 15.44 23.53 -15.90
CA SER A 216 14.90 23.68 -17.27
C SER A 216 15.47 24.89 -17.99
N ALA A 217 15.68 26.03 -17.30
CA ALA A 217 16.33 27.20 -17.85
C ALA A 217 17.82 26.97 -18.15
N ALA A 218 18.53 26.20 -17.33
CA ALA A 218 19.92 25.83 -17.55
C ALA A 218 20.08 24.92 -18.77
N ILE A 219 19.20 23.92 -18.93
CA ILE A 219 19.16 23.03 -20.10
C ILE A 219 18.82 23.82 -21.38
N ALA A 220 17.88 24.75 -21.32
CA ALA A 220 17.55 25.62 -22.46
C ALA A 220 18.72 26.53 -22.86
N ALA A 221 19.47 27.07 -21.89
CA ALA A 221 20.64 27.89 -22.15
C ALA A 221 21.83 27.07 -22.73
N GLU A 222 22.00 25.84 -22.30
CA GLU A 222 23.00 24.94 -22.86
C GLU A 222 22.68 24.51 -24.30
N ASN A 223 21.40 24.21 -24.57
CA ASN A 223 20.94 23.88 -25.92
C ASN A 223 21.03 25.09 -26.87
N ALA A 224 20.76 26.31 -26.40
CA ALA A 224 20.94 27.53 -27.19
C ALA A 224 22.41 27.80 -27.50
N LYS A 225 23.34 27.51 -26.60
CA LYS A 225 24.79 27.59 -26.86
C LYS A 225 25.25 26.54 -27.87
N LYS A 226 24.76 25.32 -27.82
CA LYS A 226 25.09 24.28 -28.83
C LYS A 226 24.58 24.64 -30.21
N ALA A 227 23.34 25.16 -30.29
CA ALA A 227 22.76 25.61 -31.58
C ALA A 227 23.51 26.83 -32.18
N SER A 228 24.08 27.71 -31.35
CA SER A 228 24.88 28.84 -31.85
C SER A 228 26.28 28.43 -32.31
N VAL A 229 26.86 27.35 -31.73
CA VAL A 229 28.15 26.79 -32.18
C VAL A 229 27.99 26.01 -33.50
N GLU A 230 26.91 25.21 -33.65
CA GLU A 230 26.62 24.52 -34.94
C GLU A 230 26.36 25.49 -36.08
N ASN A 231 25.68 26.64 -35.84
CA ASN A 231 25.46 27.66 -36.87
C ASN A 231 26.75 28.39 -37.29
N THR A 232 27.72 28.58 -36.37
CA THR A 232 28.99 29.22 -36.72
C THR A 232 29.93 28.29 -37.51
N GLU A 233 29.92 26.98 -37.24
CA GLU A 233 30.70 25.99 -38.02
C GLU A 233 30.17 25.82 -39.42
N THR A 234 28.86 25.82 -39.62
CA THR A 234 28.23 25.73 -40.97
C THR A 234 28.45 26.98 -41.79
N ASP A 235 28.42 28.17 -41.20
CA ASP A 235 28.70 29.44 -41.90
C ASP A 235 30.18 29.57 -42.30
N ASP A 236 31.11 29.10 -41.50
CA ASP A 236 32.53 29.09 -41.84
C ASP A 236 32.86 28.06 -42.94
N GLU A 237 32.23 26.89 -42.95
CA GLU A 237 32.37 25.92 -44.07
C GLU A 237 31.78 26.44 -45.36
N LEU A 238 30.62 27.10 -45.32
CA LEU A 238 29.99 27.69 -46.48
C LEU A 238 30.81 28.84 -47.08
N MET A 239 31.39 29.68 -46.23
CA MET A 239 32.28 30.76 -46.64
C MET A 239 33.55 30.24 -47.27
N LYS A 240 34.12 29.11 -46.78
CA LYS A 240 35.29 28.49 -47.36
C LYS A 240 35.02 27.88 -48.74
N GLU A 241 33.86 27.23 -48.90
CA GLU A 241 33.44 26.69 -50.20
C GLU A 241 33.15 27.79 -51.24
N LEU A 242 32.62 28.96 -50.83
CA LEU A 242 32.43 30.11 -51.70
C LEU A 242 33.75 30.77 -52.10
N LEU A 243 34.75 30.83 -51.25
CA LEU A 243 36.09 31.35 -51.55
C LEU A 243 36.86 30.43 -52.54
N GLU A 244 36.79 29.10 -52.36
CA GLU A 244 37.39 28.14 -53.27
C GLU A 244 36.76 28.18 -54.66
N ARG A 245 35.44 28.42 -54.76
CA ARG A 245 34.73 28.62 -56.04
C ARG A 245 35.15 29.94 -56.74
N ALA A 246 35.33 31.00 -55.96
CA ALA A 246 35.76 32.31 -56.55
C ALA A 246 37.20 32.29 -57.07
N GLU A 247 38.08 31.50 -56.45
CA GLU A 247 39.46 31.30 -56.94
C GLU A 247 39.52 30.40 -58.19
N ALA A 248 38.59 29.45 -58.35
CA ALA A 248 38.52 28.56 -59.51
C ALA A 248 37.98 29.29 -60.77
N ASP A 249 37.08 30.25 -60.59
CA ASP A 249 36.47 31.03 -61.74
C ASP A 249 37.40 32.18 -62.21
N GLY A 250 38.43 32.55 -61.39
CA GLY A 250 39.35 33.63 -61.75
C GLY A 250 40.55 33.24 -62.59
N SER A 251 40.66 31.95 -63.02
CA SER A 251 41.85 31.42 -63.77
C SER A 251 41.65 31.12 -65.24
N GLU A 252 40.49 31.50 -65.82
CA GLU A 252 40.20 31.23 -67.27
C GLU A 252 40.26 32.45 -68.16
N ASP A 253 40.65 33.64 -67.72
CA ASP A 253 40.69 34.86 -68.61
C ASP A 253 42.11 35.46 -68.74
N GLU A 254 43.16 34.65 -68.90
CA GLU A 254 44.46 35.12 -69.49
C GLU A 254 45.07 34.07 -70.37
N GLU A 255 44.53 33.86 -71.59
CA GLU A 255 45.26 33.45 -72.79
C GLU A 255 44.38 33.72 -74.06
N GLU A 256 44.51 34.97 -74.62
CA GLU A 256 44.56 35.29 -76.10
C GLU A 256 44.98 36.77 -76.32
#